data_c543446e26deb85b6558e72090694594
#
_entry.id   c543446e26deb85b6558e72090694594
#
_cell.length_a   1.000
_cell.length_b   1.000
_cell.length_c   1.000
_cell.angle_alpha   90.00
_cell.angle_beta   90.00
_cell.angle_gamma   90.00
#
_symmetry.space_group_name_H-M   'P 1'
#
loop_
_entity.id
_entity.type
_entity.pdbx_description
1 polymer ?
#
loop_
_entity_poly.entity_id
_entity_poly.type
_entity_poly.pdbx_seq_one_letter_code
_entity_poly.pdbx_strand_id
1 'polypeptide(L)'
;MRKSYTYGIPFGLHRETGRFLDITEVSRGSACNCICPGCRTDLIARQGEVKLWHYSHSTDLLGDCDGLMEAIRGKIIEIIQEKQLLGFPHLLAGYDGGTVPLDEVSGSGSMFGATADLFVKVNDLCVAVFLDIDRSVAGKLTFDHLHASEMVAALRIDLPDIEYEISQVQLGRRDGTYSECIEKIIIDATESREWLYHPM
;
A
#
# COMPACT_ATOMS: atom_id res chain seq x y z
N MET A 1 -13.03 13.62 13.68
CA MET A 1 -11.97 13.10 14.54
C MET A 1 -12.00 11.58 14.40
N ARG A 2 -11.21 10.99 13.48
CA ARG A 2 -11.09 9.53 13.34
C ARG A 2 -10.37 9.03 14.58
N LYS A 3 -10.94 8.04 15.29
CA LYS A 3 -10.22 7.32 16.34
C LYS A 3 -9.08 6.58 15.68
N SER A 4 -7.85 7.03 15.88
CA SER A 4 -6.66 6.22 15.58
C SER A 4 -6.76 4.97 16.44
N TYR A 5 -7.07 3.85 15.80
CA TYR A 5 -6.86 2.55 16.40
C TYR A 5 -5.36 2.31 16.35
N THR A 6 -4.69 2.46 17.47
CA THR A 6 -3.25 2.17 17.62
C THR A 6 -3.03 0.67 17.52
N TYR A 7 -3.22 0.14 16.33
CA TYR A 7 -2.73 -1.19 15.99
C TYR A 7 -1.22 -1.07 15.76
N GLY A 8 -0.44 -1.99 16.31
CA GLY A 8 1.00 -2.00 16.10
C GLY A 8 1.33 -2.18 14.60
N ILE A 9 2.56 -1.86 14.23
CA ILE A 9 3.04 -1.94 12.85
C ILE A 9 3.02 -3.41 12.40
N PRO A 10 2.36 -3.77 11.27
CA PRO A 10 2.26 -5.17 10.82
C PRO A 10 3.50 -5.67 10.08
N PHE A 11 4.27 -4.77 9.44
CA PHE A 11 5.43 -5.09 8.64
C PHE A 11 6.65 -4.31 9.10
N GLY A 12 7.79 -4.99 9.23
CA GLY A 12 9.08 -4.37 9.48
C GLY A 12 9.92 -4.31 8.20
N LEU A 13 10.59 -3.18 7.96
CA LEU A 13 11.54 -3.07 6.86
C LEU A 13 12.86 -3.76 7.27
N HIS A 14 13.20 -4.88 6.62
CA HIS A 14 14.44 -5.60 6.90
C HIS A 14 15.65 -4.79 6.43
N ARG A 15 16.58 -4.54 7.34
CA ARG A 15 17.68 -3.58 7.16
C ARG A 15 18.60 -3.91 5.97
N GLU A 16 18.87 -5.19 5.72
CA GLU A 16 19.81 -5.62 4.70
C GLU A 16 19.17 -5.87 3.34
N THR A 17 17.97 -6.45 3.33
CA THR A 17 17.29 -6.85 2.08
C THR A 17 16.33 -5.80 1.54
N GLY A 18 15.93 -4.83 2.37
CA GLY A 18 14.92 -3.85 2.01
C GLY A 18 13.49 -4.42 1.89
N ARG A 19 13.28 -5.70 2.22
CA ARG A 19 11.95 -6.34 2.16
C ARG A 19 11.09 -5.96 3.35
N PHE A 20 9.79 -5.90 3.13
CA PHE A 20 8.77 -5.71 4.17
C PHE A 20 8.34 -7.07 4.72
N LEU A 21 8.90 -7.45 5.88
CA LEU A 21 8.61 -8.72 6.54
C LEU A 21 7.33 -8.62 7.39
N ASP A 22 6.40 -9.56 7.16
CA ASP A 22 5.23 -9.74 8.02
C ASP A 22 5.69 -10.18 9.42
N ILE A 23 5.00 -9.74 10.46
CA ILE A 23 5.30 -10.15 11.84
C ILE A 23 5.24 -11.67 12.05
N THR A 24 4.51 -12.38 11.20
CA THR A 24 4.39 -13.85 11.25
C THR A 24 5.59 -14.57 10.64
N GLU A 25 6.40 -13.88 9.82
CA GLU A 25 7.57 -14.44 9.12
C GLU A 25 8.86 -14.34 9.94
N VAL A 26 8.85 -13.67 11.09
CA VAL A 26 10.05 -13.39 11.87
C VAL A 26 10.03 -14.03 13.25
N SER A 27 11.21 -14.18 13.85
CA SER A 27 11.32 -14.61 15.24
C SER A 27 10.99 -13.48 16.22
N ARG A 28 10.43 -13.85 17.37
CA ARG A 28 10.12 -12.90 18.46
C ARG A 28 11.36 -12.13 18.91
N GLY A 29 11.18 -10.85 19.21
CA GLY A 29 12.22 -9.99 19.76
C GLY A 29 12.89 -9.11 18.72
N SER A 30 14.15 -8.77 18.93
CA SER A 30 14.95 -7.90 18.05
C SER A 30 15.70 -8.64 16.94
N ALA A 31 15.60 -9.98 16.90
CA ALA A 31 16.36 -10.81 15.96
C ALA A 31 15.95 -10.64 14.50
N CYS A 32 14.81 -9.99 14.23
CA CYS A 32 14.33 -9.75 12.87
C CYS A 32 15.21 -8.78 12.06
N ASN A 33 16.12 -8.03 12.70
CA ASN A 33 16.91 -6.98 12.05
C ASN A 33 16.06 -5.98 11.24
N CYS A 34 14.88 -5.61 11.80
CA CYS A 34 13.90 -4.77 11.16
C CYS A 34 13.92 -3.36 11.72
N ILE A 35 13.64 -2.39 10.85
CA ILE A 35 13.47 -0.98 11.21
C ILE A 35 12.08 -0.48 10.82
N CYS A 36 11.63 0.54 11.50
CA CYS A 36 10.42 1.27 11.13
C CYS A 36 10.62 1.99 9.79
N PRO A 37 9.77 1.80 8.79
CA PRO A 37 9.94 2.50 7.51
C PRO A 37 9.75 4.01 7.61
N GLY A 38 8.93 4.49 8.55
CA GLY A 38 8.69 5.93 8.76
C GLY A 38 9.85 6.62 9.47
N CYS A 39 10.21 6.19 10.70
CA CYS A 39 11.20 6.88 11.53
C CYS A 39 12.58 6.22 11.59
N ARG A 40 12.78 5.07 10.95
CA ARG A 40 14.04 4.30 10.90
C ARG A 40 14.53 3.73 12.25
N THR A 41 13.74 3.86 13.31
CA THR A 41 14.03 3.25 14.61
C THR A 41 13.95 1.72 14.52
N ASP A 42 14.80 1.02 15.28
CA ASP A 42 14.77 -0.44 15.38
C ASP A 42 13.42 -0.94 15.88
N LEU A 43 12.96 -2.03 15.31
CA LEU A 43 11.72 -2.68 15.67
C LEU A 43 11.94 -3.95 16.50
N ILE A 44 11.00 -4.21 17.39
CA ILE A 44 10.92 -5.43 18.19
C ILE A 44 9.65 -6.18 17.79
N ALA A 45 9.78 -7.43 17.38
CA ALA A 45 8.66 -8.31 17.08
C ALA A 45 7.96 -8.75 18.38
N ARG A 46 6.73 -8.29 18.58
CA ARG A 46 5.87 -8.61 19.73
C ARG A 46 4.91 -9.74 19.35
N GLN A 47 5.24 -10.95 19.74
CA GLN A 47 4.49 -12.20 19.44
C GLN A 47 4.10 -12.90 20.75
N GLY A 48 3.25 -12.22 21.53
CA GLY A 48 2.73 -12.74 22.80
C GLY A 48 1.42 -13.51 22.61
N GLU A 49 1.00 -14.25 23.66
CA GLU A 49 -0.24 -15.01 23.66
C GLU A 49 -1.49 -14.15 23.91
N VAL A 50 -1.33 -12.99 24.52
CA VAL A 50 -2.44 -12.14 24.98
C VAL A 50 -2.72 -10.97 24.04
N LYS A 51 -1.67 -10.42 23.41
CA LYS A 51 -1.78 -9.28 22.50
C LYS A 51 -1.54 -9.74 21.08
N LEU A 52 -2.23 -9.09 20.15
CA LEU A 52 -2.03 -9.27 18.72
C LEU A 52 -0.57 -9.08 18.34
N TRP A 53 -0.09 -9.89 17.43
CA TRP A 53 1.29 -9.81 16.95
C TRP A 53 1.51 -8.53 16.15
N HIS A 54 2.54 -7.80 16.49
CA HIS A 54 2.89 -6.53 15.85
C HIS A 54 4.34 -6.18 16.11
N TYR A 55 4.89 -5.28 15.32
CA TYR A 55 6.15 -4.61 15.64
C TYR A 55 5.91 -3.38 16.51
N SER A 56 6.78 -3.17 17.48
CA SER A 56 6.88 -1.94 18.26
C SER A 56 8.26 -1.34 18.11
N HIS A 57 8.38 -0.04 18.26
CA HIS A 57 9.69 0.61 18.36
C HIS A 57 10.48 0.07 19.56
N SER A 58 11.81 -0.02 19.41
CA SER A 58 12.71 -0.46 20.50
C SER A 58 12.86 0.58 21.60
N THR A 59 12.56 1.83 21.27
CA THR A 59 12.58 2.97 22.20
C THR A 59 11.26 3.72 22.10
N ASP A 60 10.86 4.36 23.20
CA ASP A 60 9.71 5.26 23.19
C ASP A 60 10.06 6.49 22.33
N LEU A 61 9.31 6.69 21.25
CA LEU A 61 9.48 7.86 20.41
C LEU A 61 8.75 9.05 21.01
N LEU A 62 9.45 10.18 21.06
CA LEU A 62 8.85 11.46 21.41
C LEU A 62 8.24 12.08 20.15
N GLY A 63 7.03 11.67 19.79
CA GLY A 63 6.29 12.23 18.67
C GLY A 63 5.53 11.17 17.84
N ASP A 64 4.73 11.66 16.92
CA ASP A 64 3.97 10.85 16.00
C ASP A 64 4.89 10.24 14.94
N CYS A 65 4.67 8.95 14.64
CA CYS A 65 5.40 8.24 13.61
C CYS A 65 4.40 7.59 12.64
N ASP A 66 4.51 7.90 11.36
CA ASP A 66 3.67 7.34 10.29
C ASP A 66 4.08 5.91 9.90
N GLY A 67 4.83 5.22 10.78
CA GLY A 67 5.39 3.90 10.51
C GLY A 67 4.38 2.84 10.09
N LEU A 68 3.13 2.92 10.59
CA LEU A 68 2.04 2.02 10.18
C LEU A 68 1.69 2.22 8.70
N MET A 69 1.42 3.47 8.29
CA MET A 69 1.01 3.78 6.92
C MET A 69 2.16 3.55 5.94
N GLU A 70 3.38 3.91 6.31
CA GLU A 70 4.57 3.65 5.50
C GLU A 70 4.88 2.14 5.37
N ALA A 71 4.59 1.33 6.38
CA ALA A 71 4.74 -0.12 6.30
C ALA A 71 3.69 -0.74 5.35
N ILE A 72 2.44 -0.30 5.42
CA ILE A 72 1.37 -0.74 4.50
C ILE A 72 1.70 -0.31 3.07
N ARG A 73 2.04 0.96 2.86
CA ARG A 73 2.44 1.53 1.56
C ARG A 73 3.58 0.73 0.92
N GLY A 74 4.66 0.51 1.67
CA GLY A 74 5.82 -0.22 1.19
C GLY A 74 5.50 -1.68 0.85
N LYS A 75 4.67 -2.35 1.66
CA LYS A 75 4.24 -3.74 1.38
C LYS A 75 3.38 -3.84 0.13
N ILE A 76 2.49 -2.87 -0.11
CA ILE A 76 1.69 -2.80 -1.33
C ILE A 76 2.59 -2.70 -2.57
N ILE A 77 3.55 -1.78 -2.54
CA ILE A 77 4.50 -1.58 -3.64
C ILE A 77 5.29 -2.87 -3.90
N GLU A 78 5.81 -3.52 -2.84
CA GLU A 78 6.53 -4.80 -2.92
C GLU A 78 5.66 -5.88 -3.58
N ILE A 79 4.40 -6.05 -3.17
CA ILE A 79 3.48 -7.04 -3.73
C ILE A 79 3.23 -6.77 -5.22
N ILE A 80 2.94 -5.52 -5.62
CA ILE A 80 2.71 -5.17 -7.02
C ILE A 80 3.95 -5.47 -7.86
N GLN A 81 5.14 -5.14 -7.35
CA GLN A 81 6.41 -5.40 -8.05
C GLN A 81 6.73 -6.90 -8.17
N GLU A 82 6.46 -7.69 -7.12
CA GLU A 82 6.73 -9.14 -7.13
C GLU A 82 5.72 -9.92 -7.96
N LYS A 83 4.44 -9.59 -7.84
CA LYS A 83 3.36 -10.35 -8.50
C LYS A 83 3.11 -9.92 -9.94
N GLN A 84 3.45 -8.69 -10.30
CA GLN A 84 3.11 -8.08 -11.59
C GLN A 84 1.61 -8.19 -11.89
N LEU A 85 0.79 -8.03 -10.85
CA LEU A 85 -0.67 -8.08 -10.91
C LEU A 85 -1.25 -6.90 -10.14
N LEU A 86 -2.34 -6.33 -10.67
CA LEU A 86 -3.11 -5.28 -10.00
C LEU A 86 -4.59 -5.41 -10.37
N GLY A 87 -5.46 -5.31 -9.37
CA GLY A 87 -6.89 -5.18 -9.66
C GLY A 87 -7.21 -3.75 -10.07
N PHE A 88 -8.03 -3.56 -11.09
CA PHE A 88 -8.53 -2.25 -11.53
C PHE A 88 -10.03 -2.13 -11.30
N PRO A 89 -10.55 -0.96 -10.90
CA PRO A 89 -11.97 -0.74 -10.74
C PRO A 89 -12.69 -0.72 -12.11
N HIS A 90 -14.00 -0.92 -12.08
CA HIS A 90 -14.83 -0.81 -13.29
C HIS A 90 -14.70 0.56 -13.93
N LEU A 91 -14.69 0.57 -15.27
CA LEU A 91 -14.89 1.78 -16.07
C LEU A 91 -16.35 1.85 -16.51
N LEU A 92 -16.93 3.04 -16.47
CA LEU A 92 -18.35 3.30 -16.83
C LEU A 92 -18.70 2.93 -18.29
N ALA A 93 -17.73 2.58 -19.13
CA ALA A 93 -17.91 2.30 -20.57
C ALA A 93 -17.27 0.97 -21.01
N GLY A 94 -17.66 -0.14 -20.39
CA GLY A 94 -17.40 -1.45 -20.99
C GLY A 94 -16.12 -2.18 -20.61
N TYR A 95 -15.37 -1.69 -19.63
CA TYR A 95 -14.31 -2.46 -18.97
C TYR A 95 -14.84 -3.01 -17.65
N ASP A 96 -14.90 -4.33 -17.54
CA ASP A 96 -15.53 -5.00 -16.38
C ASP A 96 -14.70 -4.98 -15.09
N GLY A 97 -13.62 -4.21 -15.02
CA GLY A 97 -12.72 -4.20 -13.86
C GLY A 97 -12.15 -5.59 -13.55
N GLY A 98 -11.24 -5.67 -12.62
CA GLY A 98 -10.69 -6.93 -12.13
C GLY A 98 -9.18 -7.01 -12.17
N THR A 99 -8.64 -8.19 -11.92
CA THR A 99 -7.19 -8.47 -11.88
C THR A 99 -6.60 -8.45 -13.27
N VAL A 100 -5.55 -7.64 -13.47
CA VAL A 100 -4.86 -7.50 -14.75
C VAL A 100 -3.37 -7.77 -14.56
N PRO A 101 -2.74 -8.57 -15.44
CA PRO A 101 -1.29 -8.68 -15.49
C PRO A 101 -0.66 -7.37 -15.98
N LEU A 102 0.46 -7.02 -15.37
CA LEU A 102 1.22 -5.80 -15.66
C LEU A 102 2.41 -6.15 -16.56
N ASP A 103 2.63 -5.37 -17.61
CA ASP A 103 3.77 -5.55 -18.50
C ASP A 103 5.06 -4.96 -17.90
N GLU A 104 4.91 -3.88 -17.10
CA GLU A 104 6.01 -3.21 -16.45
C GLU A 104 5.54 -2.54 -15.16
N VAL A 105 6.41 -2.55 -14.13
CA VAL A 105 6.24 -1.77 -12.89
C VAL A 105 7.50 -0.97 -12.65
N SER A 106 7.37 0.34 -12.53
CA SER A 106 8.47 1.25 -12.26
C SER A 106 8.23 2.07 -10.98
N GLY A 107 9.29 2.66 -10.45
CA GLY A 107 9.25 3.37 -9.16
C GLY A 107 8.50 4.70 -9.20
N SER A 108 8.56 5.40 -8.07
CA SER A 108 7.91 6.71 -7.90
C SER A 108 8.39 7.77 -8.87
N GLY A 109 7.52 8.71 -9.21
CA GLY A 109 7.86 9.83 -10.09
C GLY A 109 6.74 10.86 -10.14
N SER A 110 7.02 12.01 -10.74
CA SER A 110 6.05 13.11 -10.85
C SER A 110 5.21 12.97 -12.11
N MET A 111 3.89 12.99 -11.96
CA MET A 111 2.92 13.06 -13.05
C MET A 111 1.68 13.84 -12.58
N PHE A 112 1.02 14.54 -13.49
CA PHE A 112 -0.21 15.31 -13.21
C PHE A 112 -0.10 16.38 -12.10
N GLY A 113 1.14 16.84 -11.80
CA GLY A 113 1.39 17.83 -10.74
C GLY A 113 1.53 17.24 -9.34
N ALA A 114 1.59 15.91 -9.20
CA ALA A 114 1.84 15.21 -7.94
C ALA A 114 2.89 14.10 -8.12
N THR A 115 3.37 13.56 -7.00
CA THR A 115 4.27 12.40 -7.00
C THR A 115 3.44 11.13 -6.89
N ALA A 116 3.47 10.28 -7.93
CA ALA A 116 2.92 8.94 -7.88
C ALA A 116 3.87 8.01 -7.12
N ASP A 117 3.31 7.02 -6.42
CA ASP A 117 4.08 6.02 -5.67
C ASP A 117 4.75 5.01 -6.59
N LEU A 118 4.08 4.67 -7.69
CA LEU A 118 4.61 3.81 -8.75
C LEU A 118 3.89 4.07 -10.07
N PHE A 119 4.49 3.61 -11.16
CA PHE A 119 3.85 3.54 -12.46
C PHE A 119 3.73 2.09 -12.88
N VAL A 120 2.59 1.74 -13.45
CA VAL A 120 2.37 0.40 -14.03
C VAL A 120 1.97 0.55 -15.49
N LYS A 121 2.35 -0.42 -16.31
CA LYS A 121 2.00 -0.47 -17.73
C LYS A 121 1.13 -1.69 -18.00
N VAL A 122 0.05 -1.46 -18.73
CA VAL A 122 -0.88 -2.51 -19.19
C VAL A 122 -1.13 -2.25 -20.67
N ASN A 123 -0.61 -3.11 -21.53
CA ASN A 123 -0.54 -2.87 -22.98
C ASN A 123 0.14 -1.51 -23.26
N ASP A 124 -0.57 -0.59 -23.91
CA ASP A 124 -0.03 0.76 -24.19
C ASP A 124 -0.39 1.80 -23.12
N LEU A 125 -1.20 1.43 -22.11
CA LEU A 125 -1.65 2.33 -21.06
C LEU A 125 -0.62 2.40 -19.94
N CYS A 126 -0.12 3.60 -19.64
CA CYS A 126 0.70 3.91 -18.47
C CYS A 126 -0.20 4.45 -17.35
N VAL A 127 -0.24 3.79 -16.20
CA VAL A 127 -1.07 4.18 -15.06
C VAL A 127 -0.18 4.68 -13.93
N ALA A 128 -0.35 5.96 -13.56
CA ALA A 128 0.23 6.50 -12.34
C ALA A 128 -0.62 6.05 -11.14
N VAL A 129 -0.01 5.33 -10.20
CA VAL A 129 -0.68 4.83 -9.00
C VAL A 129 -0.33 5.69 -7.81
N PHE A 130 -1.35 6.22 -7.16
CA PHE A 130 -1.26 7.05 -5.96
C PHE A 130 -1.81 6.29 -4.77
N LEU A 131 -0.96 6.03 -3.78
CA LEU A 131 -1.35 5.42 -2.51
C LEU A 131 -1.67 6.53 -1.51
N ASP A 132 -2.93 6.61 -1.07
CA ASP A 132 -3.41 7.58 -0.07
C ASP A 132 -3.20 9.06 -0.45
N ILE A 133 -3.32 9.41 -1.72
CA ILE A 133 -3.34 10.82 -2.10
C ILE A 133 -4.58 11.50 -1.48
N ASP A 134 -4.35 12.58 -0.74
CA ASP A 134 -5.45 13.37 -0.16
C ASP A 134 -6.42 13.85 -1.26
N ARG A 135 -7.72 13.74 -1.01
CA ARG A 135 -8.75 14.14 -1.99
C ARG A 135 -8.63 15.61 -2.42
N SER A 136 -8.13 16.48 -1.55
CA SER A 136 -7.90 17.88 -1.88
C SER A 136 -6.72 18.06 -2.84
N VAL A 137 -5.73 17.18 -2.79
CA VAL A 137 -4.59 17.13 -3.73
C VAL A 137 -5.02 16.43 -5.01
N ALA A 138 -5.74 15.31 -4.91
CA ALA A 138 -6.30 14.60 -6.06
C ALA A 138 -7.18 15.52 -6.95
N GLY A 139 -7.98 16.37 -6.33
CA GLY A 139 -8.80 17.38 -7.03
C GLY A 139 -8.00 18.51 -7.69
N LYS A 140 -6.68 18.60 -7.46
CA LYS A 140 -5.78 19.57 -8.09
C LYS A 140 -4.88 18.95 -9.15
N LEU A 141 -4.99 17.64 -9.40
CA LEU A 141 -4.28 17.02 -10.49
C LEU A 141 -4.71 17.67 -11.81
N THR A 142 -3.74 17.96 -12.66
CA THR A 142 -3.99 18.67 -13.93
C THR A 142 -3.88 17.69 -15.10
N PHE A 143 -4.99 17.53 -15.80
CA PHE A 143 -5.11 16.64 -16.96
C PHE A 143 -5.36 17.43 -18.26
N ASP A 144 -5.50 18.77 -18.18
CA ASP A 144 -5.97 19.65 -19.27
C ASP A 144 -5.01 19.69 -20.47
N HIS A 145 -3.75 19.31 -20.30
CA HIS A 145 -2.72 19.31 -21.35
C HIS A 145 -2.53 17.94 -22.01
N LEU A 146 -3.29 16.92 -21.57
CA LEU A 146 -3.21 15.59 -22.16
C LEU A 146 -3.93 15.56 -23.50
N HIS A 147 -3.24 15.07 -24.51
CA HIS A 147 -3.86 14.79 -25.80
C HIS A 147 -4.56 13.43 -25.74
N ALA A 148 -5.67 13.28 -26.44
CA ALA A 148 -6.43 12.02 -26.52
C ALA A 148 -5.59 10.83 -27.06
N SER A 149 -4.44 11.09 -27.65
CA SER A 149 -3.48 10.08 -28.09
C SER A 149 -2.50 9.63 -27.01
N GLU A 150 -2.47 10.30 -25.84
CA GLU A 150 -1.62 9.89 -24.74
C GLU A 150 -2.32 8.82 -23.92
N MET A 151 -1.82 7.60 -24.00
CA MET A 151 -2.33 6.45 -23.24
C MET A 151 -1.82 6.50 -21.81
N VAL A 152 -2.33 7.44 -21.01
CA VAL A 152 -1.98 7.61 -19.60
C VAL A 152 -3.24 7.64 -18.74
N ALA A 153 -3.15 7.12 -17.52
CA ALA A 153 -4.24 7.12 -16.55
C ALA A 153 -3.72 7.43 -15.15
N ALA A 154 -4.60 7.76 -14.23
CA ALA A 154 -4.30 7.96 -12.82
C ALA A 154 -5.26 7.15 -11.95
N LEU A 155 -4.70 6.29 -11.10
CA LEU A 155 -5.42 5.42 -10.17
C LEU A 155 -5.07 5.81 -8.74
N ARG A 156 -6.10 5.96 -7.89
CA ARG A 156 -5.96 6.11 -6.44
C ARG A 156 -6.28 4.79 -5.75
N ILE A 157 -5.47 4.44 -4.76
CA ILE A 157 -5.73 3.35 -3.81
C ILE A 157 -5.85 3.96 -2.41
N ASP A 158 -6.94 3.70 -1.70
CA ASP A 158 -7.22 4.27 -0.38
C ASP A 158 -6.61 3.40 0.72
N LEU A 159 -5.54 3.87 1.36
CA LEU A 159 -4.84 3.15 2.43
C LEU A 159 -5.67 2.99 3.71
N PRO A 160 -6.48 3.98 4.17
CA PRO A 160 -7.36 3.81 5.31
C PRO A 160 -8.32 2.62 5.22
N ASP A 161 -8.81 2.31 4.02
CA ASP A 161 -9.66 1.15 3.80
C ASP A 161 -8.86 -0.15 3.96
N ILE A 162 -7.61 -0.16 3.48
CA ILE A 162 -6.68 -1.29 3.64
C ILE A 162 -6.27 -1.46 5.11
N GLU A 163 -5.98 -0.35 5.82
CA GLU A 163 -5.69 -0.37 7.26
C GLU A 163 -6.86 -1.01 8.04
N TYR A 164 -8.09 -0.66 7.70
CA TYR A 164 -9.27 -1.27 8.31
C TYR A 164 -9.29 -2.79 8.11
N GLU A 165 -9.05 -3.28 6.90
CA GLU A 165 -9.04 -4.70 6.59
C GLU A 165 -7.92 -5.45 7.32
N ILE A 166 -6.70 -4.88 7.39
CA ILE A 166 -5.60 -5.42 8.20
C ILE A 166 -6.02 -5.51 9.67
N SER A 167 -6.74 -4.51 10.18
CA SER A 167 -7.24 -4.53 11.56
C SER A 167 -8.18 -5.71 11.85
N GLN A 168 -8.94 -6.17 10.86
CA GLN A 168 -9.81 -7.33 11.01
C GLN A 168 -9.00 -8.63 11.16
N VAL A 169 -7.88 -8.78 10.44
CA VAL A 169 -6.92 -9.87 10.64
C VAL A 169 -6.31 -9.79 12.04
N GLN A 170 -5.88 -8.60 12.45
CA GLN A 170 -5.34 -8.35 13.78
C GLN A 170 -6.33 -8.73 14.89
N LEU A 171 -7.61 -8.48 14.71
CA LEU A 171 -8.66 -8.82 15.68
C LEU A 171 -9.09 -10.29 15.63
N GLY A 172 -8.46 -11.12 14.79
CA GLY A 172 -8.84 -12.52 14.60
C GLY A 172 -10.23 -12.68 13.99
N ARG A 173 -10.74 -11.67 13.29
CA ARG A 173 -12.02 -11.70 12.59
C ARG A 173 -11.89 -12.16 11.15
N ARG A 174 -10.65 -12.23 10.65
CA ARG A 174 -10.26 -12.82 9.38
C ARG A 174 -9.06 -13.72 9.60
N ASP A 175 -9.03 -14.84 8.92
CA ASP A 175 -7.91 -15.76 8.92
C ASP A 175 -6.82 -15.28 7.95
N GLY A 176 -5.59 -15.74 8.15
CA GLY A 176 -4.44 -15.47 7.30
C GLY A 176 -3.42 -14.50 7.91
N THR A 177 -2.37 -14.23 7.15
CA THR A 177 -1.33 -13.26 7.49
C THR A 177 -1.71 -11.86 7.01
N TYR A 178 -1.00 -10.85 7.48
CA TYR A 178 -1.21 -9.48 6.99
C TYR A 178 -0.79 -9.34 5.52
N SER A 179 0.26 -10.06 5.11
CA SER A 179 0.72 -10.12 3.72
C SER A 179 -0.35 -10.70 2.80
N GLU A 180 -0.96 -11.83 3.16
CA GLU A 180 -2.06 -12.46 2.40
C GLU A 180 -3.29 -11.55 2.30
N CYS A 181 -3.60 -10.83 3.39
CA CYS A 181 -4.70 -9.87 3.40
C CYS A 181 -4.47 -8.74 2.39
N ILE A 182 -3.28 -8.10 2.40
CA ILE A 182 -2.94 -7.04 1.44
C ILE A 182 -2.90 -7.59 0.02
N GLU A 183 -2.26 -8.74 -0.20
CA GLU A 183 -2.17 -9.36 -1.53
C GLU A 183 -3.56 -9.55 -2.13
N LYS A 184 -4.48 -10.14 -1.35
CA LYS A 184 -5.86 -10.33 -1.78
C LYS A 184 -6.56 -9.02 -2.11
N ILE A 185 -6.40 -7.99 -1.28
CA ILE A 185 -7.02 -6.70 -1.53
C ILE A 185 -6.43 -6.06 -2.79
N ILE A 186 -5.11 -6.11 -2.98
CA ILE A 186 -4.43 -5.44 -4.09
C ILE A 186 -4.67 -6.17 -5.42
N ILE A 187 -4.86 -7.47 -5.41
CA ILE A 187 -5.08 -8.25 -6.62
C ILE A 187 -6.57 -8.43 -6.93
N ASP A 188 -7.38 -8.83 -5.96
CA ASP A 188 -8.75 -9.29 -6.21
C ASP A 188 -9.82 -8.22 -5.97
N ALA A 189 -9.63 -7.35 -4.96
CA ALA A 189 -10.64 -6.36 -4.61
C ALA A 189 -10.45 -5.05 -5.41
N THR A 190 -11.54 -4.35 -5.66
CA THR A 190 -11.55 -3.09 -6.41
C THR A 190 -12.19 -1.93 -5.65
N GLU A 191 -12.80 -2.19 -4.49
CA GLU A 191 -13.61 -1.24 -3.73
C GLU A 191 -12.80 -0.10 -3.09
N SER A 192 -11.50 -0.35 -2.79
CA SER A 192 -10.59 0.66 -2.24
C SER A 192 -9.93 1.55 -3.30
N ARG A 193 -10.44 1.55 -4.54
CA ARG A 193 -9.80 2.18 -5.69
C ARG A 193 -10.72 3.09 -6.45
N GLU A 194 -10.11 4.14 -7.01
CA GLU A 194 -10.82 5.16 -7.78
C GLU A 194 -9.95 5.61 -8.97
N TRP A 195 -10.53 5.62 -10.18
CA TRP A 195 -9.91 6.31 -11.30
C TRP A 195 -9.96 7.81 -11.07
N LEU A 196 -8.82 8.45 -10.97
CA LEU A 196 -8.70 9.91 -10.95
C LEU A 196 -8.73 10.47 -12.38
N TYR A 197 -8.21 9.72 -13.33
CA TYR A 197 -8.24 10.01 -14.75
C TYR A 197 -8.10 8.71 -15.56
N HIS A 198 -8.84 8.61 -16.68
CA HIS A 198 -8.70 7.55 -17.67
C HIS A 198 -8.93 8.13 -19.07
N PRO A 199 -8.06 7.81 -20.05
CA PRO A 199 -8.23 8.28 -21.44
C PRO A 199 -9.32 7.43 -22.12
N MET A 200 -10.55 7.89 -22.12
CA MET A 200 -11.65 7.28 -22.90
C MET A 200 -11.96 8.15 -24.10
#